data_277d37b38d01058f2986facf73294e53
#
_entry.id   277d37b38d01058f2986facf73294e53
#
_cell.length_a   1.000
_cell.length_b   1.000
_cell.length_c   1.000
_cell.angle_alpha   90.00
_cell.angle_beta   90.00
_cell.angle_gamma   90.00
#
_symmetry.space_group_name_H-M   'P 1'
#
loop_
_entity.id
_entity.type
_entity.pdbx_description
1 polymer ?
#
loop_
_entity_poly.entity_id
_entity_poly.type
_entity_poly.pdbx_seq_one_letter_code
_entity_poly.pdbx_strand_id
1 'polypeptide(L)'
;MYVEETISKYEKYINPAQAKLFRFMGLASVEGHAQGWTITDSEGREFIDCLGGYGMFALGHRHPKVVEAVEKELHAMPMCGKVLFNRPMGELAELLAEI
;
A
#
# COMPACT_ATOMS: atom_id res chain seq x y z
N MET A 1 -19.74 10.10 8.27
CA MET A 1 -19.47 9.59 9.64
C MET A 1 -18.17 8.82 9.70
N TYR A 2 -17.94 7.81 8.90
CA TYR A 2 -16.70 7.01 8.88
C TYR A 2 -15.43 7.82 8.56
N VAL A 3 -15.48 8.68 7.54
CA VAL A 3 -14.32 9.52 7.13
C VAL A 3 -13.90 10.46 8.27
N GLU A 4 -14.84 11.20 8.82
CA GLU A 4 -14.56 12.16 9.89
C GLU A 4 -14.07 11.50 11.18
N GLU A 5 -14.62 10.34 11.53
CA GLU A 5 -14.14 9.54 12.65
C GLU A 5 -12.69 9.09 12.47
N THR A 6 -12.35 8.63 11.25
CA THR A 6 -10.99 8.20 10.92
C THR A 6 -10.01 9.37 11.00
N ILE A 7 -10.35 10.52 10.42
CA ILE A 7 -9.49 11.71 10.44
C ILE A 7 -9.30 12.23 11.87
N SER A 8 -10.34 12.20 12.71
CA SER A 8 -10.25 12.58 14.12
C SER A 8 -9.30 11.67 14.91
N LYS A 9 -9.26 10.35 14.59
CA LYS A 9 -8.28 9.42 15.16
C LYS A 9 -6.86 9.76 14.73
N TYR A 10 -6.65 10.09 13.45
CA TYR A 10 -5.36 10.57 12.95
C TYR A 10 -4.90 11.84 13.67
N GLU A 11 -5.78 12.82 13.81
CA GLU A 11 -5.48 14.07 14.48
C GLU A 11 -5.11 13.86 15.95
N LYS A 12 -5.79 12.95 16.63
CA LYS A 12 -5.58 12.71 18.06
C LYS A 12 -4.38 11.81 18.37
N TYR A 13 -4.16 10.77 17.57
CA TYR A 13 -3.25 9.68 17.94
C TYR A 13 -2.03 9.51 17.03
N ILE A 14 -2.01 10.11 15.83
CA ILE A 14 -0.95 9.93 14.86
C ILE A 14 -0.22 11.25 14.60
N ASN A 15 -0.88 12.18 13.90
CA ASN A 15 -0.25 13.44 13.51
C ASN A 15 -1.30 14.54 13.30
N PRO A 16 -1.48 15.45 14.28
CA PRO A 16 -2.45 16.55 14.17
C PRO A 16 -2.09 17.55 13.06
N ALA A 17 -0.81 17.76 12.76
CA ALA A 17 -0.38 18.68 11.71
C ALA A 17 -0.73 18.13 10.32
N GLN A 18 -0.55 16.83 10.10
CA GLN A 18 -0.94 16.16 8.86
C GLN A 18 -2.45 16.24 8.62
N ALA A 19 -3.26 15.96 9.63
CA ALA A 19 -4.71 16.04 9.54
C ALA A 19 -5.17 17.45 9.13
N LYS A 20 -4.61 18.48 9.74
CA LYS A 20 -4.90 19.89 9.41
C LYS A 20 -4.47 20.26 7.99
N LEU A 21 -3.27 19.86 7.60
CA LEU A 21 -2.73 20.11 6.26
C LEU A 21 -3.61 19.47 5.18
N PHE A 22 -3.97 18.21 5.34
CA PHE A 22 -4.78 17.49 4.35
C PHE A 22 -6.23 18.04 4.29
N ARG A 23 -6.80 18.49 5.40
CA ARG A 23 -8.07 19.24 5.37
C ARG A 23 -7.93 20.53 4.56
N PHE A 24 -6.87 21.28 4.78
CA PHE A 24 -6.62 22.52 4.06
C PHE A 24 -6.42 22.30 2.56
N MET A 25 -5.76 21.20 2.16
CA MET A 25 -5.54 20.83 0.76
C MET A 25 -6.77 20.19 0.07
N GLY A 26 -7.86 19.97 0.78
CA GLY A 26 -9.02 19.25 0.24
C GLY A 26 -8.81 17.74 0.05
N LEU A 27 -7.76 17.18 0.69
CA LEU A 27 -7.38 15.76 0.62
C LEU A 27 -7.81 14.99 1.87
N ALA A 28 -8.69 15.56 2.69
CA ALA A 28 -9.23 14.89 3.88
C ALA A 28 -10.23 13.81 3.50
N SER A 29 -9.71 12.67 3.07
CA SER A 29 -10.46 11.50 2.64
C SER A 29 -9.83 10.23 3.23
N VAL A 30 -10.51 9.11 3.10
CA VAL A 30 -10.04 7.80 3.52
C VAL A 30 -9.94 6.90 2.30
N GLU A 31 -8.80 6.25 2.14
CA GLU A 31 -8.58 5.29 1.07
C GLU A 31 -9.60 4.14 1.15
N GLY A 32 -10.19 3.77 0.02
CA GLY A 32 -11.14 2.67 -0.09
C GLY A 32 -10.61 1.52 -0.94
N HIS A 33 -10.17 1.82 -2.15
CA HIS A 33 -9.72 0.82 -3.12
C HIS A 33 -8.66 1.41 -4.05
N ALA A 34 -7.76 0.57 -4.55
CA ALA A 34 -6.80 0.97 -5.58
C ALA A 34 -6.62 -0.13 -6.62
N GLN A 35 -6.46 0.25 -7.89
CA GLN A 35 -6.21 -0.66 -9.00
C GLN A 35 -5.42 0.04 -10.12
N GLY A 36 -4.33 -0.55 -10.57
CA GLY A 36 -3.49 0.06 -11.60
C GLY A 36 -2.98 1.43 -11.15
N TRP A 37 -3.38 2.48 -11.83
CA TRP A 37 -3.02 3.88 -11.50
C TRP A 37 -4.12 4.67 -10.81
N THR A 38 -5.24 4.03 -10.44
CA THR A 38 -6.40 4.70 -9.85
C THR A 38 -6.54 4.33 -8.37
N ILE A 39 -6.80 5.33 -7.55
CA ILE A 39 -7.22 5.18 -6.14
C ILE A 39 -8.65 5.68 -6.03
N THR A 40 -9.51 4.90 -5.41
CA THR A 40 -10.88 5.29 -5.09
C THR A 40 -11.00 5.43 -3.58
N ASP A 41 -11.52 6.56 -3.11
CA ASP A 41 -11.74 6.76 -1.68
C ASP A 41 -13.01 6.05 -1.18
N SER A 42 -13.22 6.12 0.12
CA SER A 42 -14.39 5.50 0.78
C SER A 42 -15.73 6.13 0.40
N GLU A 43 -15.73 7.28 -0.28
CA GLU A 43 -16.91 7.99 -0.80
C GLU A 43 -17.10 7.78 -2.31
N GLY A 44 -16.25 6.98 -2.95
CA GLY A 44 -16.31 6.65 -4.36
C GLY A 44 -15.70 7.68 -5.30
N ARG A 45 -14.94 8.66 -4.78
CA ARG A 45 -14.19 9.61 -5.62
C ARG A 45 -12.94 8.94 -6.16
N GLU A 46 -12.67 9.11 -7.43
CA GLU A 46 -11.49 8.55 -8.09
C GLU A 46 -10.38 9.57 -8.21
N PHE A 47 -9.16 9.13 -7.97
CA PHE A 47 -7.92 9.90 -8.08
C PHE A 47 -6.92 9.13 -8.94
N ILE A 48 -6.18 9.85 -9.78
CA ILE A 48 -5.02 9.29 -10.48
C ILE A 48 -3.81 9.37 -9.54
N ASP A 49 -3.20 8.22 -9.26
CA ASP A 49 -2.00 8.16 -8.43
C ASP A 49 -0.75 8.57 -9.22
N CYS A 50 -0.37 9.82 -9.09
CA CYS A 50 0.88 10.33 -9.64
C CYS A 50 2.08 10.21 -8.67
N LEU A 51 1.84 9.76 -7.43
CA LEU A 51 2.88 9.58 -6.42
C LEU A 51 3.53 8.19 -6.50
N GLY A 52 2.74 7.16 -6.85
CA GLY A 52 3.21 5.79 -7.02
C GLY A 52 3.82 5.16 -5.76
N GLY A 53 3.40 5.62 -4.56
CA GLY A 53 3.91 5.10 -3.30
C GLY A 53 5.43 5.24 -3.13
N TYR A 54 6.02 6.31 -3.67
CA TYR A 54 7.47 6.54 -3.70
C TYR A 54 8.26 5.42 -4.42
N GLY A 55 7.67 4.82 -5.45
CA GLY A 55 8.26 3.74 -6.25
C GLY A 55 7.76 2.34 -5.92
N MET A 56 7.01 2.14 -4.83
CA MET A 56 6.45 0.83 -4.49
C MET A 56 5.49 0.30 -5.55
N PHE A 57 4.73 1.19 -6.19
CA PHE A 57 3.70 0.82 -7.16
C PHE A 57 4.14 0.98 -8.61
N ALA A 58 5.42 0.71 -8.90
CA ALA A 58 5.97 0.80 -10.27
C ALA A 58 5.21 -0.09 -11.29
N LEU A 59 4.59 -1.18 -10.83
CA LEU A 59 3.73 -2.06 -11.64
C LEU A 59 2.24 -1.70 -11.53
N GLY A 60 1.91 -0.59 -10.86
CA GLY A 60 0.55 -0.22 -10.49
C GLY A 60 0.06 -0.91 -9.22
N HIS A 61 -1.02 -0.36 -8.67
CA HIS A 61 -1.68 -0.95 -7.50
C HIS A 61 -2.26 -2.33 -7.83
N ARG A 62 -2.08 -3.29 -6.91
CA ARG A 62 -2.68 -4.62 -6.98
C ARG A 62 -2.40 -5.36 -8.29
N HIS A 63 -1.17 -5.30 -8.77
CA HIS A 63 -0.80 -6.06 -9.96
C HIS A 63 -1.15 -7.54 -9.78
N PRO A 64 -1.97 -8.17 -10.66
CA PRO A 64 -2.58 -9.47 -10.40
C PRO A 64 -1.56 -10.59 -10.15
N LYS A 65 -0.46 -10.63 -10.91
CA LYS A 65 0.59 -11.63 -10.71
C LYS A 65 1.33 -11.47 -9.37
N VAL A 66 1.47 -10.21 -8.88
CA VAL A 66 2.09 -9.95 -7.57
C VAL A 66 1.16 -10.39 -6.46
N VAL A 67 -0.13 -10.04 -6.55
CA VAL A 67 -1.14 -10.45 -5.58
C VAL A 67 -1.20 -11.98 -5.49
N GLU A 68 -1.30 -12.68 -6.62
CA GLU A 68 -1.34 -14.14 -6.69
C GLU A 68 -0.10 -14.79 -6.04
N ALA A 69 1.09 -14.27 -6.33
CA ALA A 69 2.33 -14.78 -5.73
C ALA A 69 2.37 -14.59 -4.21
N VAL A 70 1.93 -13.41 -3.73
CA VAL A 70 1.86 -13.12 -2.29
C VAL A 70 0.83 -13.99 -1.59
N GLU A 71 -0.37 -14.16 -2.16
CA GLU A 71 -1.41 -15.03 -1.60
C GLU A 71 -0.92 -16.47 -1.46
N LYS A 72 -0.24 -16.99 -2.48
CA LYS A 72 0.34 -18.34 -2.45
C LYS A 72 1.35 -18.49 -1.30
N GLU A 73 2.25 -17.54 -1.14
CA GLU A 73 3.26 -17.60 -0.07
C GLU A 73 2.65 -17.40 1.32
N LEU A 74 1.61 -16.57 1.46
CA LEU A 74 0.89 -16.40 2.72
C LEU A 74 0.25 -17.70 3.22
N HIS A 75 -0.24 -18.53 2.31
CA HIS A 75 -0.81 -19.83 2.67
C HIS A 75 0.25 -20.89 3.01
N ALA A 76 1.47 -20.75 2.47
CA ALA A 76 2.57 -21.68 2.72
C ALA A 76 3.39 -21.27 3.96
N MET A 77 3.94 -20.06 3.95
CA MET A 77 4.76 -19.52 5.04
C MET A 77 4.70 -17.99 5.02
N PRO A 78 3.81 -17.36 5.80
CA PRO A 78 3.58 -15.91 5.75
C PRO A 78 4.78 -15.08 6.23
N MET A 79 5.64 -15.64 7.08
CA MET A 79 6.85 -14.98 7.56
C MET A 79 8.00 -15.99 7.75
N CYS A 80 9.16 -15.65 7.22
CA CYS A 80 10.37 -16.44 7.41
C CYS A 80 11.06 -16.06 8.72
N GLY A 81 11.34 -17.06 9.56
CA GLY A 81 12.08 -16.88 10.83
C GLY A 81 13.57 -16.68 10.67
N LYS A 82 14.11 -16.68 9.45
CA LYS A 82 15.54 -16.52 9.07
C LYS A 82 16.50 -17.56 9.67
N VAL A 83 15.99 -18.64 10.25
CA VAL A 83 16.80 -19.76 10.76
C VAL A 83 17.07 -20.77 9.65
N LEU A 84 16.09 -20.98 8.77
CA LEU A 84 16.23 -21.82 7.56
C LEU A 84 16.36 -20.92 6.33
N PHE A 85 16.92 -21.48 5.27
CA PHE A 85 17.03 -20.75 3.99
C PHE A 85 15.64 -20.57 3.37
N ASN A 86 15.43 -19.38 2.79
CA ASN A 86 14.20 -19.00 2.13
C ASN A 86 14.42 -18.98 0.61
N ARG A 87 13.67 -19.82 -0.11
CA ARG A 87 13.81 -19.98 -1.54
C ARG A 87 13.53 -18.69 -2.32
N PRO A 88 12.41 -17.97 -2.14
CA PRO A 88 12.16 -16.71 -2.85
C PRO A 88 13.24 -15.65 -2.64
N MET A 89 13.84 -15.62 -1.45
CA MET A 89 14.93 -14.68 -1.17
C MET A 89 16.19 -15.01 -1.96
N GLY A 90 16.52 -16.30 -2.09
CA GLY A 90 17.67 -16.77 -2.90
C GLY A 90 17.47 -16.45 -4.38
N GLU A 91 16.31 -16.77 -4.93
CA GLU A 91 15.94 -16.50 -6.32
C GLU A 91 15.96 -14.99 -6.63
N LEU A 92 15.48 -14.15 -5.72
CA LEU A 92 15.55 -12.69 -5.87
C LEU A 92 16.99 -12.18 -5.86
N ALA A 93 17.82 -12.71 -4.97
CA ALA A 93 19.24 -12.31 -4.88
C ALA A 93 20.02 -12.68 -6.15
N GLU A 94 19.76 -13.87 -6.71
CA GLU A 94 20.33 -14.31 -8.00
C GLU A 94 19.92 -13.35 -9.13
N LEU A 95 18.62 -13.09 -9.28
CA LEU A 95 18.10 -12.20 -10.32
C LEU A 95 18.68 -10.78 -10.23
N LEU A 96 18.82 -10.24 -9.01
CA LEU A 96 19.39 -8.90 -8.81
C LEU A 96 20.90 -8.85 -9.08
N ALA A 97 21.61 -9.97 -8.96
CA ALA A 97 23.04 -10.04 -9.26
C ALA A 97 23.33 -10.17 -10.76
N GLU A 98 22.35 -10.59 -11.56
CA GLU A 98 22.46 -10.76 -13.02
C GLU A 98 22.12 -9.50 -13.82
N ILE A 99 21.52 -8.47 -13.17
CA ILE A 99 21.19 -7.18 -13.77
C ILE A 99 22.40 -6.23 -13.68
#